data_e7cc0f6fc2d7ad9663da913c98959381
#
_entry.id   e7cc0f6fc2d7ad9663da913c98959381
#
_cell.length_a   1.000
_cell.length_b   1.000
_cell.length_c   1.000
_cell.angle_alpha   90.00
_cell.angle_beta   90.00
_cell.angle_gamma   90.00
#
_symmetry.space_group_name_H-M   'P 1'
#
loop_
_entity.id
_entity.type
_entity.pdbx_description
1 polymer ?
#
loop_
_entity_poly.entity_id
_entity_poly.type
_entity_poly.pdbx_seq_one_letter_code
_entity_poly.pdbx_strand_id
1 'polypeptide(L)'
;HEQERGKRSWKPSIDGLKWLTANGFKLNVAGRLFSGEPEPVVRAGFARLFEAEAIAVNANDAGELVLFPEMDVNIDVPEITEACWGILHKTPADVMSASSRMIVKRKGESRPSVVACTSLPYDPELELGHTLADSKKEVALNHPHCAKFCVLGGASCGGN
;
A
#
# COMPACT_ATOMS: atom_id res chain seq x y z
N HIS A 1 12.89 3.12 -8.48
CA HIS A 1 11.98 4.27 -8.48
C HIS A 1 11.67 4.78 -9.89
N GLU A 2 12.70 5.12 -10.68
CA GLU A 2 12.49 5.69 -12.02
C GLU A 2 11.84 4.72 -13.03
N GLN A 3 12.00 3.43 -12.86
CA GLN A 3 11.29 2.41 -13.65
C GLN A 3 9.77 2.48 -13.43
N GLU A 4 9.35 2.74 -12.20
CA GLU A 4 7.94 2.76 -11.80
C GLU A 4 7.29 4.14 -11.99
N ARG A 5 8.03 5.21 -11.73
CA ARG A 5 7.51 6.58 -11.66
C ARG A 5 7.93 7.46 -12.83
N GLY A 6 8.75 6.93 -13.73
CA GLY A 6 9.26 7.64 -14.90
C GLY A 6 10.62 8.31 -14.68
N LYS A 7 11.30 8.55 -15.79
CA LYS A 7 12.63 9.14 -15.79
C LYS A 7 12.65 10.50 -15.10
N ARG A 8 13.71 10.79 -14.35
CA ARG A 8 13.95 12.03 -13.60
C ARG A 8 13.01 12.25 -12.40
N SER A 9 12.24 11.25 -11.98
CA SER A 9 11.37 11.36 -10.81
C SER A 9 12.10 11.17 -9.48
N TRP A 10 13.29 10.54 -9.47
CA TRP A 10 14.05 10.25 -8.27
C TRP A 10 14.42 11.50 -7.46
N LYS A 11 15.14 12.43 -8.09
CA LYS A 11 15.59 13.62 -7.40
C LYS A 11 14.45 14.47 -6.82
N PRO A 12 13.38 14.80 -7.56
CA PRO A 12 12.23 15.51 -6.99
C PRO A 12 11.56 14.77 -5.82
N SER A 13 11.53 13.44 -5.84
CA SER A 13 10.98 12.66 -4.73
C SER A 13 11.83 12.79 -3.48
N ILE A 14 13.15 12.69 -3.60
CA ILE A 14 14.07 12.89 -2.47
C ILE A 14 13.99 14.33 -1.95
N ASP A 15 14.01 15.32 -2.83
CA ASP A 15 13.90 16.73 -2.44
C ASP A 15 12.56 16.99 -1.71
N GLY A 16 11.47 16.36 -2.14
CA GLY A 16 10.17 16.43 -1.50
C GLY A 16 10.17 15.81 -0.09
N LEU A 17 10.76 14.63 0.08
CA LEU A 17 10.89 13.98 1.40
C LEU A 17 11.74 14.83 2.36
N LYS A 18 12.85 15.41 1.88
CA LYS A 18 13.69 16.32 2.67
C LYS A 18 12.92 17.57 3.10
N TRP A 19 12.16 18.15 2.20
CA TRP A 19 11.34 19.30 2.50
C TRP A 19 10.27 18.98 3.56
N LEU A 20 9.57 17.86 3.42
CA LEU A 20 8.58 17.41 4.39
C LEU A 20 9.20 17.16 5.76
N THR A 21 10.36 16.48 5.81
CA THR A 21 11.13 16.27 7.04
C THR A 21 11.50 17.61 7.71
N ALA A 22 12.05 18.54 6.94
CA ALA A 22 12.47 19.85 7.45
C ALA A 22 11.31 20.71 7.99
N ASN A 23 10.08 20.44 7.51
CA ASN A 23 8.86 21.11 7.96
C ASN A 23 8.08 20.34 9.03
N GLY A 24 8.68 19.30 9.61
CA GLY A 24 8.12 18.58 10.76
C GLY A 24 6.96 17.64 10.44
N PHE A 25 6.79 17.25 9.19
CA PHE A 25 5.78 16.24 8.83
C PHE A 25 6.22 14.84 9.26
N LYS A 26 5.30 14.08 9.83
CA LYS A 26 5.48 12.63 10.03
C LYS A 26 5.38 11.94 8.67
N LEU A 27 6.38 11.14 8.34
CA LEU A 27 6.47 10.48 7.05
C LEU A 27 6.25 8.97 7.18
N ASN A 28 5.53 8.42 6.20
CA ASN A 28 5.48 6.99 5.95
C ASN A 28 5.91 6.78 4.49
N VAL A 29 6.95 5.97 4.30
CA VAL A 29 7.51 5.71 2.97
C VAL A 29 7.10 4.32 2.50
N ALA A 30 6.63 4.24 1.26
CA ALA A 30 6.33 2.98 0.60
C ALA A 30 7.50 2.59 -0.31
N GLY A 31 8.09 1.44 -0.05
CA GLY A 31 9.11 0.82 -0.88
C GLY A 31 8.60 -0.46 -1.53
N ARG A 32 9.27 -0.94 -2.56
CA ARG A 32 9.00 -2.22 -3.20
C ARG A 32 10.04 -3.25 -2.80
N LEU A 33 9.60 -4.44 -2.45
CA LEU A 33 10.43 -5.60 -2.22
C LEU A 33 10.31 -6.53 -3.42
N PHE A 34 11.38 -6.67 -4.20
CA PHE A 34 11.39 -7.58 -5.34
C PHE A 34 11.57 -9.03 -4.92
N SER A 35 11.07 -9.95 -5.76
CA SER A 35 11.21 -11.38 -5.52
C SER A 35 12.70 -11.77 -5.45
N GLY A 36 13.05 -12.49 -4.38
CA GLY A 36 14.43 -12.90 -4.13
C GLY A 36 15.30 -11.90 -3.37
N GLU A 37 14.82 -10.68 -3.08
CA GLU A 37 15.53 -9.74 -2.22
C GLU A 37 15.22 -10.02 -0.74
N PRO A 38 16.22 -10.27 0.11
CA PRO A 38 15.99 -10.39 1.55
C PRO A 38 15.55 -9.05 2.16
N GLU A 39 14.39 -9.03 2.80
CA GLU A 39 13.84 -7.80 3.40
C GLU A 39 14.83 -7.05 4.32
N PRO A 40 15.63 -7.72 5.19
CA PRO A 40 16.61 -7.01 6.02
C PRO A 40 17.66 -6.26 5.21
N VAL A 41 18.05 -6.78 4.05
CA VAL A 41 19.03 -6.12 3.15
C VAL A 41 18.41 -4.89 2.52
N VAL A 42 17.16 -4.98 2.09
CA VAL A 42 16.41 -3.85 1.52
C VAL A 42 16.21 -2.75 2.57
N ARG A 43 15.80 -3.11 3.79
CA ARG A 43 15.64 -2.16 4.90
C ARG A 43 16.97 -1.47 5.25
N ALA A 44 18.07 -2.21 5.30
CA ALA A 44 19.39 -1.63 5.50
C ALA A 44 19.79 -0.67 4.37
N GLY A 45 19.37 -0.94 3.13
CA GLY A 45 19.55 -0.03 1.99
C GLY A 45 18.78 1.28 2.17
N PHE A 46 17.52 1.19 2.56
CA PHE A 46 16.70 2.37 2.87
C PHE A 46 17.24 3.15 4.07
N ALA A 47 17.72 2.49 5.13
CA ALA A 47 18.31 3.14 6.28
C ALA A 47 19.52 4.03 5.87
N ARG A 48 20.42 3.48 5.06
CA ARG A 48 21.56 4.25 4.53
C ARG A 48 21.12 5.44 3.68
N LEU A 49 20.09 5.26 2.85
CA LEU A 49 19.54 6.34 2.03
C LEU A 49 18.94 7.44 2.91
N PHE A 50 18.12 7.09 3.88
CA PHE A 50 17.46 8.06 4.75
C PHE A 50 18.47 8.83 5.59
N GLU A 51 19.50 8.16 6.10
CA GLU A 51 20.61 8.80 6.80
C GLU A 51 21.37 9.77 5.89
N ALA A 52 21.79 9.34 4.71
CA ALA A 52 22.54 10.16 3.75
C ALA A 52 21.78 11.40 3.28
N GLU A 53 20.45 11.29 3.16
CA GLU A 53 19.59 12.37 2.68
C GLU A 53 18.92 13.16 3.81
N ALA A 54 19.23 12.86 5.07
CA ALA A 54 18.61 13.47 6.26
C ALA A 54 17.08 13.40 6.24
N ILE A 55 16.53 12.24 5.88
CA ILE A 55 15.09 11.95 5.87
C ILE A 55 14.73 11.31 7.21
N ALA A 56 13.78 11.89 7.94
CA ALA A 56 13.36 11.42 9.26
C ALA A 56 12.38 10.26 9.16
N VAL A 57 12.88 9.10 8.74
CA VAL A 57 12.13 7.83 8.63
C VAL A 57 12.99 6.71 9.20
N ASN A 58 12.42 5.92 10.12
CA ASN A 58 13.08 4.73 10.64
C ASN A 58 12.80 3.53 9.71
N ALA A 59 13.79 3.12 8.93
CA ALA A 59 13.65 2.01 7.99
C ALA A 59 13.39 0.65 8.67
N ASN A 60 13.63 0.52 9.97
CA ASN A 60 13.36 -0.71 10.73
C ASN A 60 11.94 -0.73 11.35
N ASP A 61 11.23 0.38 11.31
CA ASP A 61 9.84 0.46 11.71
C ASP A 61 8.94 0.13 10.51
N ALA A 62 8.13 -0.93 10.63
CA ALA A 62 7.25 -1.39 9.56
C ALA A 62 6.10 -0.41 9.25
N GLY A 63 5.78 0.48 10.19
CA GLY A 63 4.79 1.55 9.97
C GLY A 63 5.40 2.74 9.24
N GLU A 64 6.68 3.04 9.46
CA GLU A 64 7.36 4.17 8.80
C GLU A 64 7.92 3.79 7.42
N LEU A 65 8.47 2.56 7.26
CA LEU A 65 8.83 2.00 5.97
C LEU A 65 8.00 0.75 5.68
N VAL A 66 6.98 0.92 4.86
CA VAL A 66 6.14 -0.18 4.36
C VAL A 66 6.77 -0.76 3.10
N LEU A 67 7.17 -2.02 3.13
CA LEU A 67 7.72 -2.72 1.97
C LEU A 67 6.64 -3.58 1.32
N PHE A 68 6.27 -3.20 0.11
CA PHE A 68 5.31 -3.91 -0.71
C PHE A 68 5.98 -5.06 -1.45
N PRO A 69 5.60 -6.32 -1.21
CA PRO A 69 6.13 -7.44 -1.97
C PRO A 69 5.76 -7.30 -3.44
N GLU A 70 6.59 -7.85 -4.30
CA GLU A 70 6.26 -7.99 -5.71
C GLU A 70 5.00 -8.84 -5.86
N MET A 71 4.01 -8.30 -6.58
CA MET A 71 2.71 -8.93 -6.72
C MET A 71 2.56 -9.49 -8.13
N ASP A 72 2.55 -10.83 -8.20
CA ASP A 72 2.22 -11.57 -9.39
C ASP A 72 0.84 -12.20 -9.21
N VAL A 73 -0.11 -11.84 -10.05
CA VAL A 73 -1.49 -12.37 -10.02
C VAL A 73 -1.57 -13.85 -10.41
N ASN A 74 -0.53 -14.40 -11.02
CA ASN A 74 -0.47 -15.80 -11.44
C ASN A 74 0.10 -16.73 -10.36
N ILE A 75 0.64 -16.16 -9.28
CA ILE A 75 1.12 -16.98 -8.15
C ILE A 75 -0.07 -17.46 -7.34
N ASP A 76 -0.13 -18.75 -7.11
CA ASP A 76 -1.10 -19.33 -6.19
C ASP A 76 -0.90 -18.77 -4.78
N VAL A 77 -1.99 -18.33 -4.17
CA VAL A 77 -2.00 -17.77 -2.82
C VAL A 77 -3.03 -18.51 -1.99
N PRO A 78 -2.80 -18.61 -0.67
CA PRO A 78 -3.79 -19.21 0.22
C PRO A 78 -5.15 -18.52 0.12
N GLU A 79 -6.20 -19.29 0.11
CA GLU A 79 -7.57 -18.78 0.17
C GLU A 79 -7.81 -18.12 1.54
N ILE A 80 -8.38 -16.93 1.52
CA ILE A 80 -8.72 -16.21 2.74
C ILE A 80 -10.14 -16.56 3.15
N THR A 81 -10.27 -17.14 4.33
CA THR A 81 -11.53 -17.47 4.97
C THR A 81 -11.67 -16.74 6.30
N GLU A 82 -12.86 -16.76 6.89
CA GLU A 82 -13.08 -16.16 8.22
C GLU A 82 -12.20 -16.77 9.31
N ALA A 83 -11.81 -18.05 9.18
CA ALA A 83 -10.90 -18.71 10.11
C ALA A 83 -9.51 -18.05 10.13
N CYS A 84 -9.09 -17.40 9.05
CA CYS A 84 -7.79 -16.73 8.99
C CYS A 84 -7.63 -15.63 10.04
N TRP A 85 -8.70 -14.97 10.41
CA TRP A 85 -8.64 -13.89 11.42
C TRP A 85 -8.13 -14.42 12.77
N GLY A 86 -8.68 -15.55 13.23
CA GLY A 86 -8.23 -16.18 14.47
C GLY A 86 -6.81 -16.73 14.38
N ILE A 87 -6.46 -17.38 13.26
CA ILE A 87 -5.13 -17.98 13.05
C ILE A 87 -4.03 -16.91 12.99
N LEU A 88 -4.31 -15.78 12.37
CA LEU A 88 -3.36 -14.69 12.17
C LEU A 88 -3.39 -13.66 13.31
N HIS A 89 -4.24 -13.84 14.30
CA HIS A 89 -4.49 -12.86 15.36
C HIS A 89 -4.81 -11.46 14.82
N LYS A 90 -5.62 -11.41 13.78
CA LYS A 90 -6.08 -10.18 13.10
C LYS A 90 -7.60 -10.10 13.12
N THR A 91 -8.10 -8.95 12.74
CA THR A 91 -9.53 -8.69 12.55
C THR A 91 -9.77 -8.06 11.17
N PRO A 92 -10.99 -8.08 10.64
CA PRO A 92 -11.30 -7.33 9.43
C PRO A 92 -10.95 -5.84 9.48
N ALA A 93 -10.91 -5.24 10.69
CA ALA A 93 -10.53 -3.84 10.88
C ALA A 93 -9.06 -3.55 10.60
N ASP A 94 -8.20 -4.57 10.61
CA ASP A 94 -6.77 -4.44 10.38
C ASP A 94 -6.41 -4.35 8.87
N VAL A 95 -7.38 -4.54 7.98
CA VAL A 95 -7.17 -4.37 6.54
C VAL A 95 -7.69 -3.03 6.06
N MET A 96 -7.02 -2.44 5.09
CA MET A 96 -7.33 -1.10 4.58
C MET A 96 -8.78 -0.95 4.10
N SER A 97 -9.32 -1.96 3.43
CA SER A 97 -10.69 -1.94 2.89
C SER A 97 -11.78 -1.90 3.96
N ALA A 98 -11.45 -2.09 5.25
CA ALA A 98 -12.41 -1.93 6.34
C ALA A 98 -12.76 -0.47 6.62
N SER A 99 -11.79 0.45 6.50
CA SER A 99 -11.95 1.86 6.92
C SER A 99 -11.70 2.88 5.81
N SER A 100 -11.12 2.48 4.68
CA SER A 100 -10.69 3.39 3.62
C SER A 100 -11.38 3.11 2.29
N ARG A 101 -11.65 4.17 1.53
CA ARG A 101 -12.14 4.11 0.16
C ARG A 101 -11.38 5.14 -0.68
N MET A 102 -11.16 4.82 -1.94
CA MET A 102 -10.60 5.78 -2.89
C MET A 102 -11.71 6.33 -3.77
N ILE A 103 -11.68 7.63 -4.02
CA ILE A 103 -12.52 8.27 -5.02
C ILE A 103 -11.70 8.49 -6.27
N VAL A 104 -12.10 7.86 -7.36
CA VAL A 104 -11.37 7.89 -8.63
C VAL A 104 -12.21 8.60 -9.68
N LYS A 105 -11.65 9.59 -10.32
CA LYS A 105 -12.26 10.23 -11.51
C LYS A 105 -11.50 9.75 -12.76
N ARG A 106 -12.10 8.84 -13.48
CA ARG A 106 -11.48 8.30 -14.71
C ARG A 106 -11.63 9.30 -15.85
N LYS A 107 -10.67 9.27 -16.75
CA LYS A 107 -10.72 10.11 -17.97
C LYS A 107 -11.90 9.67 -18.84
N GLY A 108 -12.72 10.63 -19.23
CA GLY A 108 -13.91 10.38 -20.05
C GLY A 108 -15.19 10.08 -19.29
N GLU A 109 -15.10 9.67 -18.03
CA GLU A 109 -16.28 9.42 -17.21
C GLU A 109 -16.94 10.73 -16.74
N SER A 110 -18.26 10.76 -16.64
CA SER A 110 -19.01 11.92 -16.15
C SER A 110 -18.98 12.03 -14.64
N ARG A 111 -18.90 10.89 -13.92
CA ARG A 111 -18.96 10.80 -12.46
C ARG A 111 -17.69 10.19 -11.90
N PRO A 112 -17.31 10.53 -10.66
CA PRO A 112 -16.31 9.78 -9.93
C PRO A 112 -16.86 8.41 -9.50
N SER A 113 -15.96 7.45 -9.30
CA SER A 113 -16.26 6.11 -8.77
C SER A 113 -15.69 5.98 -7.37
N VAL A 114 -16.38 5.23 -6.52
CA VAL A 114 -15.89 4.78 -5.22
C VAL A 114 -15.27 3.41 -5.39
N VAL A 115 -13.99 3.28 -5.04
CA VAL A 115 -13.22 2.04 -5.18
C VAL A 115 -12.79 1.54 -3.80
N ALA A 116 -12.87 0.24 -3.60
CA ALA A 116 -12.57 -0.39 -2.32
C ALA A 116 -11.09 -0.38 -1.95
N CYS A 117 -10.20 -0.41 -2.95
CA CYS A 117 -8.77 -0.59 -2.74
C CYS A 117 -7.94 0.49 -3.44
N THR A 118 -7.00 1.08 -2.71
CA THR A 118 -6.07 2.08 -3.27
C THR A 118 -4.96 1.46 -4.11
N SER A 119 -4.65 0.19 -3.88
CA SER A 119 -3.61 -0.55 -4.61
C SER A 119 -4.13 -1.15 -5.92
N LEU A 120 -5.45 -1.32 -6.05
CA LEU A 120 -6.11 -1.89 -7.22
C LEU A 120 -7.21 -0.95 -7.76
N PRO A 121 -6.90 0.32 -8.08
CA PRO A 121 -7.92 1.32 -8.43
C PRO A 121 -8.57 1.08 -9.80
N TYR A 122 -8.01 0.18 -10.60
CA TYR A 122 -8.50 -0.12 -11.95
C TYR A 122 -9.20 -1.48 -12.06
N ASP A 123 -9.26 -2.22 -10.95
CA ASP A 123 -9.98 -3.49 -10.90
C ASP A 123 -11.48 -3.23 -10.84
N PRO A 124 -12.26 -3.67 -11.85
CA PRO A 124 -13.71 -3.44 -11.89
C PRO A 124 -14.46 -4.17 -10.77
N GLU A 125 -13.95 -5.29 -10.27
CA GLU A 125 -14.58 -6.03 -9.16
C GLU A 125 -14.51 -5.25 -7.84
N LEU A 126 -13.58 -4.32 -7.72
CA LEU A 126 -13.41 -3.46 -6.55
C LEU A 126 -14.11 -2.10 -6.69
N GLU A 127 -14.80 -1.85 -7.80
CA GLU A 127 -15.62 -0.65 -7.97
C GLU A 127 -16.98 -0.80 -7.29
N LEU A 128 -17.22 -0.01 -6.26
CA LEU A 128 -18.42 -0.11 -5.43
C LEU A 128 -19.61 0.69 -5.97
N GLY A 129 -19.34 1.72 -6.75
CA GLY A 129 -20.36 2.61 -7.33
C GLY A 129 -19.95 4.08 -7.35
N HIS A 130 -20.94 4.98 -7.34
CA HIS A 130 -20.71 6.41 -7.59
C HIS A 130 -21.19 7.33 -6.47
N THR A 131 -21.66 6.78 -5.36
CA THR A 131 -22.23 7.56 -4.25
C THR A 131 -21.54 7.24 -2.93
N LEU A 132 -21.69 8.15 -1.96
CA LEU A 132 -21.19 7.89 -0.61
C LEU A 132 -21.87 6.68 0.05
N ALA A 133 -23.13 6.39 -0.30
CA ALA A 133 -23.82 5.19 0.17
C ALA A 133 -23.12 3.92 -0.33
N ASP A 134 -22.63 3.92 -1.56
CA ASP A 134 -21.89 2.78 -2.13
C ASP A 134 -20.60 2.48 -1.38
N SER A 135 -20.01 3.47 -0.70
CA SER A 135 -18.79 3.27 0.10
C SER A 135 -18.97 2.27 1.25
N LYS A 136 -20.21 2.02 1.67
CA LYS A 136 -20.56 1.12 2.77
C LYS A 136 -20.75 -0.33 2.33
N LYS A 137 -20.68 -0.63 1.04
CA LYS A 137 -20.79 -2.00 0.52
C LYS A 137 -19.67 -2.87 1.07
N GLU A 138 -19.99 -4.12 1.32
CA GLU A 138 -19.00 -5.14 1.70
C GLU A 138 -17.98 -5.35 0.58
N VAL A 139 -16.76 -5.71 0.97
CA VAL A 139 -15.64 -5.94 0.07
C VAL A 139 -15.17 -7.38 0.23
N ALA A 140 -15.28 -8.16 -0.83
CA ALA A 140 -14.72 -9.50 -0.87
C ALA A 140 -13.18 -9.44 -0.91
N LEU A 141 -12.52 -10.22 -0.07
CA LEU A 141 -11.06 -10.34 -0.03
C LEU A 141 -10.56 -11.51 -0.90
N ASN A 142 -11.14 -11.64 -2.10
CA ASN A 142 -10.90 -12.75 -3.02
C ASN A 142 -9.80 -12.49 -4.05
N HIS A 143 -9.29 -11.26 -4.14
CA HIS A 143 -8.19 -10.98 -5.04
C HIS A 143 -6.86 -11.46 -4.44
N PRO A 144 -5.93 -12.06 -5.23
CA PRO A 144 -4.63 -12.56 -4.72
C PRO A 144 -3.84 -11.52 -3.93
N HIS A 145 -3.93 -10.26 -4.31
CA HIS A 145 -3.29 -9.15 -3.58
C HIS A 145 -3.89 -8.92 -2.18
N CYS A 146 -5.18 -9.19 -1.99
CA CYS A 146 -5.79 -9.11 -0.67
C CYS A 146 -5.18 -10.15 0.28
N ALA A 147 -5.01 -11.39 -0.18
CA ALA A 147 -4.38 -12.45 0.57
C ALA A 147 -2.92 -12.10 0.88
N LYS A 148 -2.11 -11.91 -0.16
CA LYS A 148 -0.65 -11.75 -0.05
C LYS A 148 -0.25 -10.47 0.66
N PHE A 149 -0.97 -9.38 0.44
CA PHE A 149 -0.60 -8.06 0.88
C PHE A 149 -1.26 -7.65 2.20
N CYS A 150 -2.60 -7.58 2.21
CA CYS A 150 -3.31 -7.05 3.37
C CYS A 150 -3.44 -8.07 4.50
N VAL A 151 -3.77 -9.32 4.18
CA VAL A 151 -4.05 -10.33 5.21
C VAL A 151 -2.79 -11.00 5.71
N LEU A 152 -1.99 -11.59 4.81
CA LEU A 152 -0.77 -12.32 5.17
C LEU A 152 0.44 -11.41 5.34
N GLY A 153 0.61 -10.42 4.48
CA GLY A 153 1.77 -9.53 4.48
C GLY A 153 1.79 -8.50 5.61
N GLY A 154 0.68 -8.29 6.31
CA GLY A 154 0.59 -7.33 7.40
C GLY A 154 0.74 -5.87 6.98
N ALA A 155 0.77 -5.59 5.69
CA ALA A 155 0.82 -4.23 5.20
C ALA A 155 -0.54 -3.57 5.39
N SER A 156 -0.62 -2.62 6.29
CA SER A 156 -1.76 -1.73 6.44
C SER A 156 -1.41 -0.40 5.81
N CYS A 157 -2.15 0.02 4.79
CA CYS A 157 -2.07 1.39 4.28
C CYS A 157 -2.87 2.37 5.15
N GLY A 158 -3.53 1.89 6.18
CA GLY A 158 -4.20 2.67 7.20
C GLY A 158 -3.27 2.78 8.41
N GLY A 159 -2.64 3.93 8.60
CA GLY A 159 -1.95 4.18 9.86
C GLY A 159 -2.96 4.25 11.00
N ASN A 160 -2.69 3.54 12.08
CA ASN A 160 -3.27 3.81 13.38
C ASN A 160 -2.77 5.15 13.90
#